data_10a65f7a6f98335c00a016efe1797f21
#
_entry.id   10a65f7a6f98335c00a016efe1797f21
#
_cell.length_a   1.000
_cell.length_b   1.000
_cell.length_c   1.000
_cell.angle_alpha   90.00
_cell.angle_beta   90.00
_cell.angle_gamma   90.00
#
_symmetry.space_group_name_H-M   'P 1'
#
loop_
_entity.id
_entity.type
_entity.pdbx_description
1 polymer ?
#
loop_
_entity_poly.entity_id
_entity_poly.type
_entity_poly.pdbx_seq_one_letter_code
_entity_poly.pdbx_strand_id
1 'polypeptide(L)'
;MKVSDISKRHDVKDLVKSALREDIGTGDVTSTAMLGPADTARAVIVSRGKYVVAGAAIAKLVFEVCNPKLDIRILAKDGRSVSSGDPILVVNGNARSILAAERVALNFLQRMTGIA
;
A
#
# COMPACT_ATOMS: atom_id res chain seq x y z
N MET A 1 10.79 -8.06 -16.68
CA MET A 1 10.58 -8.52 -15.30
C MET A 1 9.18 -8.12 -14.86
N LYS A 2 8.47 -9.04 -14.24
CA LYS A 2 7.13 -8.75 -13.70
C LYS A 2 7.25 -7.96 -12.40
N VAL A 3 6.31 -7.05 -12.16
CA VAL A 3 6.28 -6.26 -10.92
C VAL A 3 6.16 -7.16 -9.68
N SER A 4 5.39 -8.25 -9.78
CA SER A 4 5.26 -9.23 -8.70
C SER A 4 6.59 -9.89 -8.34
N ASP A 5 7.49 -10.07 -9.30
CA ASP A 5 8.82 -10.62 -9.04
C ASP A 5 9.69 -9.62 -8.30
N ILE A 6 9.54 -8.33 -8.62
CA ILE A 6 10.24 -7.24 -7.92
C ILE A 6 9.88 -7.23 -6.45
N SER A 7 8.59 -7.40 -6.10
CA SER A 7 8.13 -7.36 -4.71
C SER A 7 8.71 -8.48 -3.84
N LYS A 8 9.21 -9.55 -4.45
CA LYS A 8 9.83 -10.67 -3.73
C LYS A 8 11.32 -10.51 -3.51
N ARG A 9 11.94 -9.49 -4.09
CA ARG A 9 13.38 -9.27 -3.98
C ARG A 9 13.71 -8.64 -2.63
N HIS A 10 14.82 -9.05 -2.08
CA HIS A 10 15.28 -8.55 -0.77
C HIS A 10 15.58 -7.05 -0.78
N ASP A 11 16.16 -6.56 -1.86
CA ASP A 11 16.46 -5.13 -2.02
C ASP A 11 15.19 -4.27 -2.07
N VAL A 12 14.11 -4.77 -2.65
CA VAL A 12 12.80 -4.08 -2.66
C VAL A 12 12.22 -4.05 -1.25
N LYS A 13 12.31 -5.13 -0.50
CA LYS A 13 11.90 -5.15 0.92
C LYS A 13 12.65 -4.11 1.74
N ASP A 14 13.96 -3.99 1.54
CA ASP A 14 14.77 -3.00 2.26
C ASP A 14 14.37 -1.58 1.89
N LEU A 15 14.07 -1.34 0.61
CA LEU A 15 13.58 -0.03 0.14
C LEU A 15 12.24 0.32 0.79
N VAL A 16 11.32 -0.65 0.86
CA VAL A 16 10.01 -0.46 1.49
C VAL A 16 10.17 -0.18 2.98
N LYS A 17 11.02 -0.92 3.68
CA LYS A 17 11.31 -0.70 5.10
C LYS A 17 11.89 0.69 5.35
N SER A 18 12.81 1.12 4.50
CA SER A 18 13.42 2.44 4.59
C SER A 18 12.37 3.55 4.38
N ALA A 19 11.53 3.41 3.35
CA ALA A 19 10.47 4.36 3.06
C ALA A 19 9.46 4.46 4.20
N LEU A 20 9.07 3.32 4.77
CA LEU A 20 8.15 3.30 5.93
C LEU A 20 8.76 3.98 7.14
N ARG A 21 10.03 3.71 7.41
CA ARG A 21 10.74 4.28 8.55
C ARG A 21 10.81 5.80 8.44
N GLU A 22 11.11 6.30 7.27
CA GLU A 22 11.19 7.73 6.99
C GLU A 22 9.83 8.40 7.13
N ASP A 23 8.79 7.80 6.55
CA ASP A 23 7.42 8.34 6.61
C ASP A 23 6.86 8.34 8.03
N ILE A 24 7.06 7.26 8.78
CA ILE A 24 6.60 7.16 10.18
C ILE A 24 7.32 8.19 11.05
N GLY A 25 8.62 8.43 10.80
CA GLY A 25 9.39 9.43 11.54
C GLY A 25 8.90 10.85 11.35
N THR A 26 8.26 11.15 10.20
CA THR A 26 7.70 12.46 9.88
C THR A 26 6.18 12.47 9.85
N GLY A 27 5.55 11.33 10.16
CA GLY A 27 4.14 11.09 9.97
C GLY A 27 3.22 11.88 10.88
N ASP A 28 1.93 11.75 10.61
CA ASP A 28 0.86 12.46 11.32
C ASP A 28 0.62 11.87 12.69
N VAL A 29 1.36 12.38 13.67
CA VAL A 29 1.26 11.96 15.06
C VAL A 29 -0.16 12.18 15.63
N THR A 30 -0.83 13.24 15.17
CA THR A 30 -2.18 13.56 15.64
C THR A 30 -3.18 12.48 15.27
N SER A 31 -3.18 12.03 14.01
CA SER A 31 -4.09 10.97 13.55
C SER A 31 -3.86 9.66 14.32
N THR A 32 -2.60 9.25 14.50
CA THR A 32 -2.29 8.02 15.24
C THR A 32 -2.65 8.12 16.71
N ALA A 33 -2.55 9.31 17.32
CA ALA A 33 -2.90 9.51 18.73
C ALA A 33 -4.40 9.35 19.00
N MET A 34 -5.26 9.56 18.00
CA MET A 34 -6.70 9.43 18.14
C MET A 34 -7.20 7.99 18.07
N LEU A 35 -6.37 7.07 17.61
CA LEU A 35 -6.73 5.65 17.49
C LEU A 35 -6.17 4.85 18.66
N GLY A 36 -6.99 3.94 19.17
CA GLY A 36 -6.53 2.95 20.13
C GLY A 36 -5.67 1.87 19.46
N PRO A 37 -4.80 1.19 20.24
CA PRO A 37 -3.93 0.14 19.68
C PRO A 37 -4.68 -1.08 19.14
N ALA A 38 -5.93 -1.28 19.59
CA ALA A 38 -6.77 -2.41 19.16
C ALA A 38 -7.82 -2.02 18.11
N ASP A 39 -7.89 -0.75 17.72
CA ASP A 39 -8.87 -0.30 16.73
C ASP A 39 -8.59 -0.94 15.39
N THR A 40 -9.67 -1.35 14.70
CA THR A 40 -9.59 -1.96 13.38
C THR A 40 -10.25 -1.06 12.34
N ALA A 41 -9.82 -1.21 11.10
CA ALA A 41 -10.37 -0.47 9.98
C ALA A 41 -10.32 -1.30 8.71
N ARG A 42 -11.02 -0.83 7.70
CA ARG A 42 -10.96 -1.34 6.34
C ARG A 42 -10.63 -0.17 5.42
N ALA A 43 -9.61 -0.33 4.60
CA ALA A 43 -9.24 0.66 3.60
C ALA A 43 -9.37 0.05 2.21
N VAL A 44 -9.87 0.84 1.26
CA VAL A 44 -9.96 0.43 -0.14
C VAL A 44 -9.23 1.47 -0.97
N ILE A 45 -8.25 1.00 -1.74
CA ILE A 45 -7.55 1.87 -2.71
C ILE A 45 -8.28 1.72 -4.03
N VAL A 46 -8.77 2.86 -4.58
CA VAL A 46 -9.51 2.89 -5.83
C VAL A 46 -8.77 3.71 -6.87
N SER A 47 -8.99 3.41 -8.14
CA SER A 47 -8.45 4.19 -9.24
C SER A 47 -9.22 5.49 -9.39
N ARG A 48 -8.52 6.58 -9.71
CA ARG A 48 -9.12 7.89 -10.00
C ARG A 48 -9.16 8.19 -11.50
N GLY A 49 -8.90 7.22 -12.33
CA GLY A 49 -8.92 7.42 -13.77
C GLY A 49 -8.70 6.10 -14.49
N LYS A 50 -8.46 6.19 -15.79
CA LYS A 50 -8.15 5.03 -16.62
C LYS A 50 -6.64 4.81 -16.62
N TYR A 51 -6.21 3.69 -16.06
CA TYR A 51 -4.79 3.36 -15.95
C TYR A 51 -4.58 1.87 -16.14
N VAL A 52 -3.34 1.51 -16.47
CA VAL A 52 -2.85 0.14 -16.34
C VAL A 52 -2.17 0.06 -14.98
N VAL A 53 -2.64 -0.84 -14.13
CA VAL A 53 -2.11 -0.94 -12.76
C VAL A 53 -0.67 -1.44 -12.79
N ALA A 54 0.20 -0.74 -12.07
CA ALA A 54 1.56 -1.17 -11.81
C ALA A 54 1.90 -0.85 -10.35
N GLY A 55 2.55 -1.79 -9.65
CA GLY A 55 2.94 -1.61 -8.26
C GLY A 55 1.95 -2.10 -7.22
N ALA A 56 0.87 -2.81 -7.60
CA ALA A 56 -0.07 -3.36 -6.63
C ALA A 56 0.60 -4.38 -5.71
N ALA A 57 1.47 -5.22 -6.23
CA ALA A 57 2.22 -6.19 -5.44
C ALA A 57 3.18 -5.50 -4.45
N ILE A 58 3.79 -4.40 -4.85
CA ILE A 58 4.66 -3.61 -3.97
C ILE A 58 3.83 -2.89 -2.91
N ALA A 59 2.66 -2.33 -3.26
CA ALA A 59 1.76 -1.71 -2.30
C ALA A 59 1.32 -2.72 -1.23
N LYS A 60 0.98 -3.93 -1.64
CA LYS A 60 0.68 -5.02 -0.71
C LYS A 60 1.86 -5.31 0.22
N LEU A 61 3.06 -5.35 -0.33
CA LEU A 61 4.27 -5.58 0.45
C LEU A 61 4.48 -4.50 1.50
N VAL A 62 4.19 -3.24 1.18
CA VAL A 62 4.28 -2.12 2.13
C VAL A 62 3.42 -2.40 3.37
N PHE A 63 2.16 -2.80 3.16
CA PHE A 63 1.27 -3.13 4.28
C PHE A 63 1.77 -4.35 5.05
N GLU A 64 2.23 -5.38 4.36
CA GLU A 64 2.75 -6.61 4.99
C GLU A 64 3.98 -6.34 5.85
N VAL A 65 4.88 -5.50 5.38
CA VAL A 65 6.09 -5.12 6.13
C VAL A 65 5.70 -4.31 7.37
N CYS A 66 4.70 -3.42 7.24
CA CYS A 66 4.23 -2.62 8.35
C CYS A 66 3.57 -3.47 9.44
N ASN A 67 2.72 -4.41 9.05
CA ASN A 67 2.08 -5.36 9.95
C ASN A 67 1.69 -6.65 9.21
N PRO A 68 2.41 -7.76 9.46
CA PRO A 68 2.12 -9.04 8.76
C PRO A 68 0.74 -9.62 9.05
N LYS A 69 0.04 -9.13 10.08
CA LYS A 69 -1.30 -9.61 10.44
C LYS A 69 -2.41 -8.95 9.64
N LEU A 70 -2.12 -7.91 8.84
CA LEU A 70 -3.11 -7.27 7.99
C LEU A 70 -3.61 -8.25 6.93
N ASP A 71 -4.92 -8.24 6.68
CA ASP A 71 -5.53 -8.98 5.58
C ASP A 71 -5.56 -8.06 4.36
N ILE A 72 -4.83 -8.43 3.33
CA ILE A 72 -4.66 -7.62 2.13
C ILE A 72 -5.06 -8.42 0.91
N ARG A 73 -5.96 -7.84 0.08
CA ARG A 73 -6.42 -8.47 -1.16
C ARG A 73 -6.17 -7.54 -2.32
N ILE A 74 -5.51 -8.06 -3.35
CA ILE A 74 -5.35 -7.36 -4.62
C ILE A 74 -6.55 -7.70 -5.50
N LEU A 75 -7.33 -6.69 -5.85
CA LEU A 75 -8.51 -6.83 -6.71
C LEU A 75 -8.19 -6.53 -8.17
N ALA A 76 -7.20 -5.67 -8.43
CA ALA A 76 -6.70 -5.39 -9.76
C ALA A 76 -5.19 -5.66 -9.79
N LYS A 77 -4.81 -6.76 -10.41
CA LYS A 77 -3.40 -7.18 -10.50
C LYS A 77 -2.63 -6.25 -11.43
N ASP A 78 -1.32 -6.21 -11.23
CA ASP A 78 -0.42 -5.49 -12.11
C ASP A 78 -0.62 -5.92 -13.57
N GLY A 79 -0.70 -4.95 -14.46
CA GLY A 79 -0.96 -5.15 -15.87
C GLY A 79 -2.44 -5.08 -16.25
N ARG A 80 -3.34 -5.02 -15.28
CA ARG A 80 -4.77 -4.92 -15.54
C ARG A 80 -5.17 -3.48 -15.79
N SER A 81 -6.04 -3.24 -16.76
CA SER A 81 -6.64 -1.93 -17.01
C SER A 81 -7.77 -1.68 -16.03
N VAL A 82 -7.81 -0.49 -15.47
CA VAL A 82 -8.86 -0.04 -14.54
C VAL A 82 -9.44 1.27 -14.99
N SER A 83 -10.67 1.55 -14.57
CA SER A 83 -11.37 2.80 -14.79
C SER A 83 -11.59 3.52 -13.47
N SER A 84 -12.02 4.79 -13.54
CA SER A 84 -12.28 5.57 -12.33
C SER A 84 -13.27 4.87 -11.41
N GLY A 85 -12.92 4.76 -10.15
CA GLY A 85 -13.72 4.08 -9.12
C GLY A 85 -13.47 2.59 -8.97
N ASP A 86 -12.70 1.97 -9.88
CA ASP A 86 -12.39 0.53 -9.75
C ASP A 86 -11.49 0.28 -8.55
N PRO A 87 -11.82 -0.70 -7.70
CA PRO A 87 -10.98 -1.03 -6.55
C PRO A 87 -9.72 -1.76 -7.01
N ILE A 88 -8.59 -1.37 -6.44
CA ILE A 88 -7.29 -1.99 -6.74
C ILE A 88 -6.89 -2.93 -5.60
N LEU A 89 -7.07 -2.49 -4.36
CA LEU A 89 -6.56 -3.21 -3.20
C LEU A 89 -7.44 -2.93 -1.99
N VAL A 90 -7.68 -3.96 -1.19
CA VAL A 90 -8.43 -3.86 0.07
C VAL A 90 -7.54 -4.32 1.21
N VAL A 91 -7.52 -3.55 2.29
CA VAL A 91 -6.76 -3.86 3.51
C VAL A 91 -7.69 -3.84 4.70
N ASN A 92 -7.66 -4.90 5.50
CA ASN A 92 -8.43 -4.99 6.76
C ASN A 92 -7.47 -5.28 7.91
N GLY A 93 -7.73 -4.71 9.06
CA GLY A 93 -6.98 -5.01 10.26
C GLY A 93 -6.73 -3.79 11.12
N ASN A 94 -5.59 -3.76 11.78
CA ASN A 94 -5.25 -2.70 12.73
C ASN A 94 -5.23 -1.33 12.06
N ALA A 95 -6.04 -0.41 12.57
CA ALA A 95 -6.22 0.91 11.98
C ALA A 95 -4.93 1.74 12.00
N ARG A 96 -4.16 1.68 13.06
CA ARG A 96 -2.88 2.42 13.16
C ARG A 96 -1.88 1.93 12.10
N SER A 97 -1.82 0.61 11.90
CA SER A 97 -0.95 0.00 10.89
C SER A 97 -1.35 0.42 9.48
N ILE A 98 -2.64 0.43 9.20
CA ILE A 98 -3.17 0.85 7.91
C ILE A 98 -2.81 2.31 7.64
N LEU A 99 -3.06 3.20 8.59
CA LEU A 99 -2.71 4.62 8.45
C LEU A 99 -1.21 4.84 8.27
N ALA A 100 -0.39 4.11 9.03
CA ALA A 100 1.06 4.25 8.95
C ALA A 100 1.60 3.84 7.57
N ALA A 101 1.02 2.83 6.94
CA ALA A 101 1.49 2.29 5.69
C ALA A 101 0.84 2.92 4.45
N GLU A 102 -0.35 3.47 4.58
CA GLU A 102 -1.17 3.91 3.43
C GLU A 102 -0.45 4.90 2.54
N ARG A 103 0.16 5.93 3.11
CA ARG A 103 0.84 6.96 2.31
C ARG A 103 1.97 6.38 1.48
N VAL A 104 2.77 5.51 2.06
CA VAL A 104 3.89 4.87 1.37
C VAL A 104 3.39 3.94 0.27
N ALA A 105 2.36 3.13 0.58
CA ALA A 105 1.75 2.24 -0.40
C ALA A 105 1.17 3.01 -1.59
N LEU A 106 0.42 4.08 -1.33
CA LEU A 106 -0.14 4.94 -2.36
C LEU A 106 0.95 5.59 -3.20
N ASN A 107 2.02 6.03 -2.57
CA ASN A 107 3.13 6.69 -3.24
C ASN A 107 3.79 5.75 -4.26
N PHE A 108 4.08 4.50 -3.87
CA PHE A 108 4.61 3.51 -4.80
C PHE A 108 3.62 3.23 -5.93
N LEU A 109 2.36 2.99 -5.60
CA LEU A 109 1.32 2.66 -6.59
C LEU A 109 1.13 3.78 -7.60
N GLN A 110 1.05 5.04 -7.14
CA GLN A 110 0.88 6.20 -8.01
C GLN A 110 2.08 6.41 -8.93
N ARG A 111 3.28 6.29 -8.41
CA ARG A 111 4.51 6.48 -9.21
C ARG A 111 4.64 5.42 -10.27
N MET A 112 4.44 4.15 -9.92
CA MET A 112 4.59 3.04 -10.86
C MET A 112 3.47 3.04 -11.89
N THR A 113 2.23 3.25 -11.48
CA THR A 113 1.09 3.32 -12.38
C THR A 113 1.16 4.54 -13.30
N GLY A 114 1.61 5.68 -12.78
CA GLY A 114 1.78 6.89 -13.57
C GLY A 114 2.86 6.79 -14.64
N ILE A 115 3.86 5.94 -14.44
CA ILE A 115 4.93 5.69 -15.40
C ILE A 115 4.45 4.68 -16.47
N ALA A 116 3.64 3.74 -16.06
CA ALA A 116 3.09 2.75 -16.97
C ALA A 116 2.08 3.36 -17.93
#